data_bda4225bd15cd47cd8981dc1b32ed77e
#
_entry.id   bda4225bd15cd47cd8981dc1b32ed77e
#
_cell.length_a   1.000
_cell.length_b   1.000
_cell.length_c   1.000
_cell.angle_alpha   90.00
_cell.angle_beta   90.00
_cell.angle_gamma   90.00
#
_symmetry.space_group_name_H-M   'P 1'
#
loop_
_entity.id
_entity.type
_entity.pdbx_description
1 polymer ?
#
loop_
_entity_poly.entity_id
_entity_poly.type
_entity_poly.pdbx_seq_one_letter_code
_entity_poly.pdbx_strand_id
1 'polypeptide(L)'
;YIFRSVREGFLLESGSAARGSYATAVIAAVLMVLVPVYSAVRRRYQGVRLVNSVIAFFSLTLLGFWAAAASGLDVGFAFYVWVGIFNVMMLAQFWALAADSFNIKAGQRLFPAIMLAAQLGALAGAEFTENYTAALGTSNLLLVGTVLLVLTATFTGRVHGSVPAESQHVGREQVRERPHFLGGFSVVAASRYLILIAVMLVLINWISSTGDFIHRAYVKEHFEAVAAGSAEPVESKTLITSYYANFFFWMIIVQLSIQLFAVGRLFRTLGVANTLLIPAALSLVGYGLVGFVPILTTIRLVRMGEQSVDYSLTNTLRQALFLPTTPIQTYEGKTTIETFFWRFGDLMQAGMVFAGTTWLAMDAAAFAFLNVALAAFWVAVALAIGKEYRRLAAEKMTNVAPQLTRPIPHAEVRPGEPFEHHLPADLFVDQDPGDVITLSARRPCGSPMPGWLRFDSLGQRFHGTPEEFFSEELVIEVVATDNDGVAVSGTFVIRRCRSTG
;
A
#
# COMPACT_ATOMS: atom_id res chain seq x y z
N TYR A 1 6.40 14.78 8.23
CA TYR A 1 7.41 15.44 7.37
C TYR A 1 8.53 16.08 8.20
N ILE A 2 8.29 16.57 9.41
CA ILE A 2 9.35 17.06 10.32
C ILE A 2 10.50 16.04 10.38
N PHE A 3 10.23 14.80 10.78
CA PHE A 3 11.28 13.76 10.87
C PHE A 3 11.91 13.41 9.54
N ARG A 4 11.16 13.54 8.43
CA ARG A 4 11.69 13.26 7.09
C ARG A 4 12.75 14.30 6.68
N SER A 5 12.57 15.55 7.05
CA SER A 5 13.56 16.61 6.80
C SER A 5 14.75 16.51 7.76
N VAL A 6 14.48 16.32 9.05
CA VAL A 6 15.52 16.19 10.09
C VAL A 6 16.45 15.00 9.84
N ARG A 7 15.93 13.86 9.39
CA ARG A 7 16.76 12.68 9.11
C ARG A 7 17.78 12.91 7.99
N GLU A 8 17.43 13.69 6.97
CA GLU A 8 18.37 14.03 5.89
C GLU A 8 19.48 14.96 6.42
N GLY A 9 19.14 15.93 7.29
CA GLY A 9 20.12 16.79 7.96
C GLY A 9 21.13 15.99 8.80
N PHE A 10 20.65 15.10 9.68
CA PHE A 10 21.53 14.26 10.51
C PHE A 10 22.35 13.28 9.69
N LEU A 11 21.73 12.65 8.65
CA LEU A 11 22.44 11.68 7.83
C LEU A 11 23.60 12.28 7.06
N LEU A 12 23.41 13.47 6.48
CA LEU A 12 24.38 14.10 5.60
C LEU A 12 25.45 14.90 6.37
N GLU A 13 25.18 15.27 7.63
CA GLU A 13 26.17 15.95 8.50
C GLU A 13 27.39 15.05 8.73
N SER A 14 27.18 13.76 9.06
CA SER A 14 28.23 12.87 9.52
C SER A 14 28.70 11.85 8.50
N GLY A 15 28.05 11.77 7.32
CA GLY A 15 28.31 10.72 6.35
C GLY A 15 28.13 11.07 4.89
N SER A 16 28.53 10.16 4.03
CA SER A 16 28.34 10.28 2.58
C SER A 16 26.87 10.07 2.18
N ALA A 17 26.48 10.57 1.00
CA ALA A 17 25.16 10.34 0.41
C ALA A 17 24.81 8.84 0.28
N ALA A 18 25.83 7.98 0.09
CA ALA A 18 25.66 6.52 0.01
C ALA A 18 25.10 5.90 1.32
N ARG A 19 25.38 6.50 2.49
CA ARG A 19 24.81 6.04 3.77
C ARG A 19 23.28 5.99 3.73
N GLY A 20 22.61 6.90 3.02
CA GLY A 20 21.17 6.88 2.83
C GLY A 20 20.68 5.65 2.07
N SER A 21 21.40 5.22 1.03
CA SER A 21 21.09 4.00 0.27
C SER A 21 21.25 2.76 1.14
N TYR A 22 22.31 2.68 1.93
CA TYR A 22 22.51 1.56 2.86
C TYR A 22 21.46 1.55 3.97
N ALA A 23 21.09 2.72 4.51
CA ALA A 23 20.02 2.82 5.50
C ALA A 23 18.67 2.37 4.92
N THR A 24 18.36 2.69 3.66
CA THR A 24 17.16 2.22 2.96
C THR A 24 17.17 0.70 2.79
N ALA A 25 18.30 0.09 2.45
CA ALA A 25 18.44 -1.36 2.39
C ALA A 25 18.24 -2.03 3.77
N VAL A 26 18.79 -1.44 4.84
CA VAL A 26 18.56 -1.92 6.21
C VAL A 26 17.08 -1.81 6.58
N ILE A 27 16.41 -0.71 6.26
CA ILE A 27 14.96 -0.55 6.47
C ILE A 27 14.21 -1.66 5.73
N ALA A 28 14.54 -1.93 4.47
CA ALA A 28 13.90 -2.98 3.69
C ALA A 28 14.08 -4.36 4.36
N ALA A 29 15.29 -4.72 4.76
CA ALA A 29 15.59 -5.98 5.43
C ALA A 29 14.87 -6.11 6.78
N VAL A 30 14.90 -5.05 7.61
CA VAL A 30 14.22 -5.05 8.92
C VAL A 30 12.70 -5.18 8.75
N LEU A 31 12.09 -4.47 7.79
CA LEU A 31 10.64 -4.53 7.57
C LEU A 31 10.18 -5.89 7.03
N MET A 32 11.00 -6.60 6.25
CA MET A 32 10.69 -7.98 5.83
C MET A 32 10.49 -8.93 7.02
N VAL A 33 11.21 -8.70 8.13
CA VAL A 33 11.08 -9.49 9.37
C VAL A 33 10.04 -8.89 10.31
N LEU A 34 10.05 -7.57 10.47
CA LEU A 34 9.23 -6.87 11.46
C LEU A 34 7.73 -6.94 11.13
N VAL A 35 7.34 -6.85 9.85
CA VAL A 35 5.93 -6.87 9.45
C VAL A 35 5.24 -8.20 9.80
N PRO A 36 5.78 -9.39 9.49
CA PRO A 36 5.23 -10.66 9.94
C PRO A 36 5.17 -10.80 11.47
N VAL A 37 6.24 -10.38 12.18
CA VAL A 37 6.30 -10.41 13.65
C VAL A 37 5.20 -9.51 14.23
N TYR A 38 5.09 -8.30 13.74
CA TYR A 38 4.05 -7.37 14.16
C TYR A 38 2.64 -7.92 13.92
N SER A 39 2.40 -8.54 12.78
CA SER A 39 1.11 -9.19 12.46
C SER A 39 0.79 -10.32 13.46
N ALA A 40 1.79 -11.04 13.94
CA ALA A 40 1.63 -12.06 14.98
C ALA A 40 1.30 -11.44 16.36
N VAL A 41 1.97 -10.35 16.73
CA VAL A 41 1.70 -9.59 17.97
C VAL A 41 0.29 -9.01 17.95
N ARG A 42 -0.14 -8.42 16.84
CA ARG A 42 -1.48 -7.84 16.69
C ARG A 42 -2.60 -8.87 16.85
N ARG A 43 -2.37 -10.13 16.47
CA ARG A 43 -3.34 -11.22 16.70
C ARG A 43 -3.57 -11.49 18.18
N ARG A 44 -2.57 -11.26 19.03
CA ARG A 44 -2.62 -11.49 20.47
C ARG A 44 -3.06 -10.26 21.27
N TYR A 45 -2.67 -9.06 20.82
CA TYR A 45 -2.97 -7.77 21.47
C TYR A 45 -3.71 -6.89 20.47
N GLN A 46 -4.91 -6.43 20.82
CA GLN A 46 -5.77 -5.62 19.95
C GLN A 46 -6.22 -4.33 20.62
N GLY A 47 -6.68 -3.36 19.81
CA GLY A 47 -7.31 -2.12 20.26
C GLY A 47 -6.34 -1.01 20.67
N VAL A 48 -6.88 0.01 21.31
CA VAL A 48 -6.19 1.27 21.68
C VAL A 48 -4.95 1.06 22.53
N ARG A 49 -4.94 0.01 23.38
CA ARG A 49 -3.77 -0.27 24.24
C ARG A 49 -2.52 -0.59 23.41
N LEU A 50 -2.67 -1.38 22.35
CA LEU A 50 -1.55 -1.70 21.46
C LEU A 50 -1.07 -0.43 20.73
N VAL A 51 -1.99 0.36 20.19
CA VAL A 51 -1.66 1.63 19.51
C VAL A 51 -0.90 2.57 20.43
N ASN A 52 -1.42 2.78 21.64
CA ASN A 52 -0.77 3.66 22.63
C ASN A 52 0.59 3.13 23.10
N SER A 53 0.75 1.80 23.23
CA SER A 53 2.06 1.20 23.57
C SER A 53 3.10 1.43 22.47
N VAL A 54 2.69 1.34 21.20
CA VAL A 54 3.56 1.62 20.05
C VAL A 54 3.91 3.11 19.99
N ILE A 55 2.94 4.01 20.20
CA ILE A 55 3.20 5.46 20.27
C ILE A 55 4.16 5.78 21.42
N ALA A 56 3.95 5.19 22.60
CA ALA A 56 4.82 5.39 23.78
C ALA A 56 6.26 4.91 23.49
N PHE A 57 6.41 3.74 22.86
CA PHE A 57 7.72 3.22 22.44
C PHE A 57 8.42 4.20 21.49
N PHE A 58 7.73 4.67 20.45
CA PHE A 58 8.33 5.61 19.51
C PHE A 58 8.61 6.98 20.14
N SER A 59 7.78 7.45 21.06
CA SER A 59 8.01 8.71 21.79
C SER A 59 9.25 8.60 22.70
N LEU A 60 9.40 7.49 23.42
CA LEU A 60 10.53 7.26 24.32
C LEU A 60 11.85 7.12 23.54
N THR A 61 11.85 6.36 22.45
CA THR A 61 13.04 6.21 21.59
C THR A 61 13.41 7.52 20.91
N LEU A 62 12.42 8.36 20.55
CA LEU A 62 12.66 9.69 19.99
C LEU A 62 13.33 10.64 21.00
N LEU A 63 12.92 10.61 22.28
CA LEU A 63 13.62 11.31 23.35
C LEU A 63 15.05 10.81 23.52
N GLY A 64 15.28 9.49 23.38
CA GLY A 64 16.63 8.92 23.38
C GLY A 64 17.48 9.46 22.23
N PHE A 65 16.95 9.59 21.02
CA PHE A 65 17.65 10.20 19.89
C PHE A 65 17.94 11.67 20.12
N TRP A 66 16.99 12.41 20.70
CA TRP A 66 17.22 13.81 21.07
C TRP A 66 18.40 13.94 22.05
N ALA A 67 18.39 13.16 23.13
CA ALA A 67 19.44 13.20 24.14
C ALA A 67 20.82 12.81 23.56
N ALA A 68 20.86 11.78 22.71
CA ALA A 68 22.07 11.36 22.01
C ALA A 68 22.60 12.44 21.07
N ALA A 69 21.73 13.07 20.28
CA ALA A 69 22.11 14.17 19.38
C ALA A 69 22.57 15.41 20.17
N ALA A 70 21.91 15.74 21.29
CA ALA A 70 22.30 16.84 22.17
C ALA A 70 23.66 16.59 22.86
N SER A 71 24.05 15.33 23.08
CA SER A 71 25.38 14.96 23.60
C SER A 71 26.48 14.90 22.53
N GLY A 72 26.16 15.21 21.27
CA GLY A 72 27.12 15.23 20.16
C GLY A 72 27.40 13.87 19.51
N LEU A 73 26.57 12.83 19.80
CA LEU A 73 26.71 11.52 19.16
C LEU A 73 26.19 11.55 17.72
N ASP A 74 26.88 10.83 16.81
CA ASP A 74 26.39 10.58 15.46
C ASP A 74 25.17 9.65 15.48
N VAL A 75 23.98 10.24 15.35
CA VAL A 75 22.71 9.52 15.30
C VAL A 75 22.20 9.34 13.87
N GLY A 76 22.85 9.92 12.87
CA GLY A 76 22.30 10.09 11.52
C GLY A 76 21.82 8.81 10.87
N PHE A 77 22.65 7.77 10.82
CA PHE A 77 22.28 6.49 10.22
C PHE A 77 21.16 5.77 11.00
N ALA A 78 21.31 5.67 12.32
CA ALA A 78 20.34 4.99 13.18
C ALA A 78 18.98 5.70 13.17
N PHE A 79 18.97 7.04 13.21
CA PHE A 79 17.76 7.84 13.13
C PHE A 79 17.07 7.71 11.77
N TYR A 80 17.84 7.65 10.67
CA TYR A 80 17.28 7.42 9.33
C TYR A 80 16.52 6.09 9.26
N VAL A 81 17.13 5.01 9.74
CA VAL A 81 16.50 3.68 9.82
C VAL A 81 15.27 3.72 10.71
N TRP A 82 15.36 4.35 11.88
CA TRP A 82 14.25 4.49 12.80
C TRP A 82 13.06 5.23 12.17
N VAL A 83 13.29 6.35 11.46
CA VAL A 83 12.21 7.09 10.76
C VAL A 83 11.54 6.22 9.70
N GLY A 84 12.30 5.40 8.98
CA GLY A 84 11.75 4.47 7.99
C GLY A 84 10.80 3.44 8.62
N ILE A 85 11.22 2.82 9.73
CA ILE A 85 10.41 1.86 10.48
C ILE A 85 9.18 2.55 11.10
N PHE A 86 9.39 3.72 11.74
CA PHE A 86 8.34 4.54 12.33
C PHE A 86 7.23 4.85 11.33
N ASN A 87 7.56 5.32 10.13
CA ASN A 87 6.58 5.67 9.11
C ASN A 87 5.68 4.48 8.73
N VAL A 88 6.26 3.31 8.49
CA VAL A 88 5.50 2.12 8.11
C VAL A 88 4.63 1.63 9.27
N MET A 89 5.19 1.57 10.48
CA MET A 89 4.46 1.09 11.65
C MET A 89 3.31 2.01 12.06
N MET A 90 3.54 3.33 12.09
CA MET A 90 2.50 4.30 12.45
C MET A 90 1.37 4.33 11.42
N LEU A 91 1.70 4.26 10.12
CA LEU A 91 0.68 4.21 9.08
C LEU A 91 -0.17 2.93 9.17
N ALA A 92 0.48 1.78 9.40
CA ALA A 92 -0.21 0.51 9.58
C ALA A 92 -1.13 0.52 10.82
N GLN A 93 -0.68 1.10 11.95
CA GLN A 93 -1.50 1.26 13.16
C GLN A 93 -2.71 2.15 12.92
N PHE A 94 -2.49 3.28 12.26
CA PHE A 94 -3.56 4.22 11.95
C PHE A 94 -4.67 3.57 11.10
N TRP A 95 -4.31 2.92 9.99
CA TRP A 95 -5.29 2.27 9.13
C TRP A 95 -5.99 1.08 9.80
N ALA A 96 -5.26 0.37 10.65
CA ALA A 96 -5.83 -0.69 11.46
C ALA A 96 -6.89 -0.18 12.43
N LEU A 97 -6.58 0.92 13.16
CA LEU A 97 -7.53 1.56 14.07
C LEU A 97 -8.73 2.12 13.32
N ALA A 98 -8.51 2.76 12.16
CA ALA A 98 -9.58 3.29 11.33
C ALA A 98 -10.52 2.17 10.83
N ALA A 99 -9.98 1.04 10.39
CA ALA A 99 -10.76 -0.12 9.97
C ALA A 99 -11.56 -0.75 11.14
N ASP A 100 -10.99 -0.76 12.35
CA ASP A 100 -11.66 -1.27 13.55
C ASP A 100 -12.74 -0.31 14.08
N SER A 101 -12.65 1.00 13.73
CA SER A 101 -13.53 2.05 14.27
C SER A 101 -14.68 2.44 13.34
N PHE A 102 -14.59 2.21 12.05
CA PHE A 102 -15.59 2.67 11.08
C PHE A 102 -16.21 1.50 10.30
N ASN A 103 -17.54 1.51 10.15
CA ASN A 103 -18.24 0.61 9.22
C ASN A 103 -18.02 1.06 7.76
N ILE A 104 -18.36 0.20 6.78
CA ILE A 104 -18.12 0.44 5.36
C ILE A 104 -18.69 1.79 4.89
N LYS A 105 -19.92 2.13 5.27
CA LYS A 105 -20.59 3.40 4.86
C LYS A 105 -19.90 4.64 5.45
N ALA A 106 -19.53 4.59 6.73
CA ALA A 106 -18.81 5.67 7.39
C ALA A 106 -17.39 5.82 6.84
N GLY A 107 -16.70 4.69 6.60
CA GLY A 107 -15.37 4.66 5.99
C GLY A 107 -15.35 5.31 4.61
N GLN A 108 -16.26 4.96 3.71
CA GLN A 108 -16.36 5.55 2.36
C GLN A 108 -16.52 7.08 2.40
N ARG A 109 -17.20 7.60 3.41
CA ARG A 109 -17.42 9.05 3.58
C ARG A 109 -16.24 9.77 4.23
N LEU A 110 -15.63 9.14 5.25
CA LEU A 110 -14.62 9.79 6.09
C LEU A 110 -13.18 9.61 5.59
N PHE A 111 -12.84 8.49 4.94
CA PHE A 111 -11.48 8.24 4.49
C PHE A 111 -10.92 9.28 3.52
N PRO A 112 -11.70 9.82 2.55
CA PRO A 112 -11.21 10.92 1.72
C PRO A 112 -10.86 12.19 2.53
N ALA A 113 -11.68 12.53 3.53
CA ALA A 113 -11.42 13.68 4.41
C ALA A 113 -10.18 13.45 5.30
N ILE A 114 -9.99 12.23 5.80
CA ILE A 114 -8.80 11.83 6.57
C ILE A 114 -7.55 11.95 5.70
N MET A 115 -7.60 11.48 4.46
CA MET A 115 -6.47 11.60 3.52
C MET A 115 -6.13 13.05 3.20
N LEU A 116 -7.14 13.92 3.01
CA LEU A 116 -6.92 15.35 2.81
C LEU A 116 -6.28 15.99 4.06
N ALA A 117 -6.80 15.69 5.26
CA ALA A 117 -6.24 16.19 6.52
C ALA A 117 -4.78 15.74 6.72
N ALA A 118 -4.43 14.50 6.32
CA ALA A 118 -3.06 14.01 6.36
C ALA A 118 -2.13 14.82 5.45
N GLN A 119 -2.58 15.20 4.25
CA GLN A 119 -1.80 16.05 3.34
C GLN A 119 -1.63 17.48 3.87
N LEU A 120 -2.70 18.06 4.46
CA LEU A 120 -2.61 19.38 5.11
C LEU A 120 -1.63 19.34 6.30
N GLY A 121 -1.69 18.28 7.11
CA GLY A 121 -0.73 18.08 8.20
C GLY A 121 0.71 17.91 7.71
N ALA A 122 0.91 17.27 6.55
CA ALA A 122 2.22 17.15 5.92
C ALA A 122 2.77 18.51 5.46
N LEU A 123 1.92 19.35 4.83
CA LEU A 123 2.27 20.73 4.46
C LEU A 123 2.63 21.57 5.68
N ALA A 124 1.78 21.57 6.70
CA ALA A 124 2.03 22.33 7.93
C ALA A 124 3.33 21.87 8.63
N GLY A 125 3.60 20.57 8.64
CA GLY A 125 4.84 20.03 9.20
C GLY A 125 6.09 20.42 8.41
N ALA A 126 6.02 20.49 7.09
CA ALA A 126 7.11 20.93 6.24
C ALA A 126 7.37 22.43 6.42
N GLU A 127 6.33 23.26 6.36
CA GLU A 127 6.39 24.71 6.56
C GLU A 127 6.94 25.05 7.96
N PHE A 128 6.43 24.39 9.00
CA PHE A 128 6.95 24.56 10.35
C PHE A 128 8.44 24.25 10.44
N THR A 129 8.88 23.15 9.82
CA THR A 129 10.29 22.76 9.85
C THR A 129 11.15 23.78 9.12
N GLU A 130 10.75 24.25 7.94
CA GLU A 130 11.50 25.25 7.18
C GLU A 130 11.71 26.53 8.01
N ASN A 131 10.64 27.08 8.58
CA ASN A 131 10.70 28.38 9.25
C ASN A 131 11.35 28.35 10.64
N TYR A 132 11.26 27.23 11.35
CA TYR A 132 11.72 27.14 12.75
C TYR A 132 13.00 26.34 12.96
N THR A 133 13.56 25.69 11.94
CA THR A 133 14.81 24.93 12.08
C THR A 133 15.98 25.82 12.51
N ALA A 134 16.10 27.00 11.95
CA ALA A 134 17.19 27.94 12.31
C ALA A 134 17.09 28.42 13.76
N ALA A 135 15.86 28.69 14.26
CA ALA A 135 15.66 29.22 15.60
C ALA A 135 15.72 28.13 16.68
N LEU A 136 15.16 26.95 16.42
CA LEU A 136 15.08 25.86 17.39
C LEU A 136 16.32 24.95 17.35
N GLY A 137 16.98 24.85 16.21
CA GLY A 137 17.99 23.85 15.91
C GLY A 137 17.38 22.50 15.52
N THR A 138 18.08 21.77 14.66
CA THR A 138 17.62 20.50 14.09
C THR A 138 17.28 19.45 15.16
N SER A 139 18.09 19.36 16.22
CA SER A 139 17.88 18.38 17.30
C SER A 139 16.60 18.65 18.11
N ASN A 140 16.27 19.90 18.39
CA ASN A 140 15.09 20.23 19.19
C ASN A 140 13.78 20.03 18.44
N LEU A 141 13.78 19.89 17.11
CA LEU A 141 12.61 19.46 16.33
C LEU A 141 12.16 18.06 16.70
N LEU A 142 13.04 17.22 17.27
CA LEU A 142 12.66 15.90 17.81
C LEU A 142 11.74 16.03 19.02
N LEU A 143 11.94 17.04 19.88
CA LEU A 143 11.04 17.32 21.00
C LEU A 143 9.66 17.74 20.51
N VAL A 144 9.60 18.62 19.50
CA VAL A 144 8.32 19.00 18.88
C VAL A 144 7.58 17.76 18.38
N GLY A 145 8.28 16.87 17.67
CA GLY A 145 7.73 15.61 17.20
C GLY A 145 7.25 14.71 18.35
N THR A 146 7.98 14.66 19.46
CA THR A 146 7.57 13.89 20.65
C THR A 146 6.27 14.44 21.26
N VAL A 147 6.14 15.76 21.38
CA VAL A 147 4.90 16.40 21.88
C VAL A 147 3.72 16.05 20.96
N LEU A 148 3.90 16.13 19.64
CA LEU A 148 2.85 15.76 18.69
C LEU A 148 2.45 14.28 18.79
N LEU A 149 3.39 13.36 19.01
CA LEU A 149 3.09 11.95 19.23
C LEU A 149 2.31 11.71 20.53
N VAL A 150 2.71 12.35 21.62
CA VAL A 150 1.99 12.25 22.91
C VAL A 150 0.57 12.82 22.78
N LEU A 151 0.40 13.96 22.11
CA LEU A 151 -0.92 14.49 21.80
C LEU A 151 -1.77 13.50 20.99
N THR A 152 -1.19 12.83 19.99
CA THR A 152 -1.89 11.81 19.20
C THR A 152 -2.39 10.67 20.09
N ALA A 153 -1.59 10.20 21.07
CA ALA A 153 -1.99 9.14 21.99
C ALA A 153 -3.23 9.54 22.83
N THR A 154 -3.28 10.81 23.28
CA THR A 154 -4.45 11.30 24.05
C THR A 154 -5.73 11.37 23.23
N PHE A 155 -5.64 11.75 21.95
CA PHE A 155 -6.78 11.77 21.04
C PHE A 155 -7.28 10.38 20.66
N THR A 156 -6.36 9.43 20.47
CA THR A 156 -6.70 8.04 20.11
C THR A 156 -7.64 7.40 21.14
N GLY A 157 -7.39 7.63 22.44
CA GLY A 157 -8.25 7.14 23.52
C GLY A 157 -9.68 7.74 23.48
N ARG A 158 -9.80 9.02 23.16
CA ARG A 158 -11.10 9.72 23.07
C ARG A 158 -11.92 9.25 21.86
N VAL A 159 -11.31 9.12 20.70
CA VAL A 159 -11.97 8.68 19.46
C VAL A 159 -12.55 7.27 19.63
N HIS A 160 -11.79 6.35 20.22
CA HIS A 160 -12.27 4.97 20.43
C HIS A 160 -13.43 4.88 21.43
N GLY A 161 -13.42 5.69 22.46
CA GLY A 161 -14.51 5.76 23.45
C GLY A 161 -15.83 6.34 22.89
N SER A 162 -15.77 7.04 21.75
CA SER A 162 -16.94 7.64 21.09
C SER A 162 -17.59 6.73 20.03
N VAL A 163 -17.01 5.56 19.75
CA VAL A 163 -17.54 4.61 18.75
C VAL A 163 -18.53 3.65 19.43
N PRO A 164 -19.80 3.56 18.97
CA PRO A 164 -20.79 2.64 19.53
C PRO A 164 -20.32 1.18 19.50
N ALA A 165 -20.59 0.43 20.58
CA ALA A 165 -20.15 -0.97 20.72
C ALA A 165 -20.65 -1.90 19.61
N GLU A 166 -21.79 -1.60 19.00
CA GLU A 166 -22.37 -2.36 17.88
C GLU A 166 -21.50 -2.33 16.60
N SER A 167 -20.75 -1.27 16.37
CA SER A 167 -19.87 -1.15 15.20
C SER A 167 -18.56 -1.93 15.35
N GLN A 168 -18.20 -2.34 16.57
CA GLN A 168 -16.92 -3.01 16.85
C GLN A 168 -16.93 -4.52 16.50
N HIS A 169 -18.07 -5.11 16.18
CA HIS A 169 -18.20 -6.56 16.00
C HIS A 169 -18.15 -7.03 14.54
N VAL A 170 -18.33 -6.14 13.57
CA VAL A 170 -18.46 -6.51 12.14
C VAL A 170 -17.11 -6.87 11.48
N GLY A 171 -15.98 -6.42 12.05
CA GLY A 171 -14.64 -6.66 11.49
C GLY A 171 -13.99 -8.02 11.84
N ARG A 172 -14.61 -8.83 12.72
CA ARG A 172 -13.94 -10.01 13.29
C ARG A 172 -13.96 -11.28 12.43
N GLU A 173 -14.83 -11.40 11.44
CA GLU A 173 -15.01 -12.66 10.70
C GLU A 173 -14.23 -12.79 9.38
N GLN A 174 -13.72 -11.71 8.80
CA GLN A 174 -13.16 -11.74 7.45
C GLN A 174 -11.64 -12.01 7.34
N VAL A 175 -10.90 -12.27 8.44
CA VAL A 175 -9.44 -12.54 8.38
C VAL A 175 -9.13 -13.93 8.91
N ARG A 176 -9.71 -14.97 8.31
CA ARG A 176 -9.37 -16.37 8.67
C ARG A 176 -8.60 -17.16 7.61
N GLU A 177 -8.37 -16.60 6.45
CA GLU A 177 -7.47 -17.23 5.49
C GLU A 177 -6.03 -16.81 5.73
N ARG A 178 -5.17 -17.79 5.97
CA ARG A 178 -3.73 -17.60 6.14
C ARG A 178 -3.16 -17.23 4.77
N PRO A 179 -2.61 -16.01 4.57
CA PRO A 179 -1.85 -15.79 3.35
C PRO A 179 -0.69 -16.78 3.36
N HIS A 180 -0.68 -17.72 2.43
CA HIS A 180 0.49 -18.54 2.15
C HIS A 180 1.55 -17.61 1.59
N PHE A 181 2.50 -17.17 2.41
CA PHE A 181 3.59 -16.27 2.00
C PHE A 181 4.33 -16.78 0.75
N LEU A 182 4.43 -18.09 0.59
CA LEU A 182 5.00 -18.73 -0.60
C LEU A 182 3.99 -18.88 -1.77
N GLY A 183 2.69 -18.92 -1.49
CA GLY A 183 1.64 -19.03 -2.50
C GLY A 183 1.63 -17.83 -3.46
N GLY A 184 1.80 -16.62 -2.93
CA GLY A 184 1.82 -15.41 -3.73
C GLY A 184 2.94 -15.35 -4.78
N PHE A 185 4.10 -15.95 -4.50
CA PHE A 185 5.18 -16.04 -5.50
C PHE A 185 4.83 -16.97 -6.65
N SER A 186 4.16 -18.10 -6.39
CA SER A 186 3.70 -19.00 -7.43
C SER A 186 2.63 -18.35 -8.32
N VAL A 187 1.71 -17.59 -7.71
CA VAL A 187 0.68 -16.81 -8.44
C VAL A 187 1.33 -15.76 -9.34
N VAL A 188 2.35 -15.04 -8.86
CA VAL A 188 3.09 -14.07 -9.67
C VAL A 188 3.83 -14.76 -10.80
N ALA A 189 4.54 -15.87 -10.51
CA ALA A 189 5.33 -16.61 -11.52
C ALA A 189 4.46 -17.26 -12.62
N ALA A 190 3.23 -17.62 -12.30
CA ALA A 190 2.29 -18.21 -13.24
C ALA A 190 1.69 -17.19 -14.24
N SER A 191 1.79 -15.88 -13.98
CA SER A 191 1.18 -14.84 -14.79
C SER A 191 2.24 -13.89 -15.38
N ARG A 192 2.38 -13.88 -16.70
CA ARG A 192 3.25 -12.93 -17.42
C ARG A 192 2.91 -11.48 -17.07
N TYR A 193 1.62 -11.15 -16.93
CA TYR A 193 1.15 -9.83 -16.57
C TYR A 193 1.63 -9.41 -15.17
N LEU A 194 1.51 -10.29 -14.18
CA LEU A 194 1.99 -10.02 -12.82
C LEU A 194 3.51 -9.91 -12.72
N ILE A 195 4.25 -10.74 -13.50
CA ILE A 195 5.72 -10.61 -13.61
C ILE A 195 6.11 -9.23 -14.14
N LEU A 196 5.45 -8.75 -15.18
CA LEU A 196 5.72 -7.42 -15.74
C LEU A 196 5.43 -6.31 -14.72
N ILE A 197 4.33 -6.41 -13.95
CA ILE A 197 4.04 -5.46 -12.86
C ILE A 197 5.10 -5.54 -11.75
N ALA A 198 5.54 -6.74 -11.37
CA ALA A 198 6.60 -6.91 -10.37
C ALA A 198 7.92 -6.27 -10.83
N VAL A 199 8.34 -6.52 -12.07
CA VAL A 199 9.53 -5.88 -12.67
C VAL A 199 9.38 -4.37 -12.70
N MET A 200 8.21 -3.85 -13.08
CA MET A 200 7.94 -2.42 -13.09
C MET A 200 8.10 -1.82 -11.68
N LEU A 201 7.55 -2.45 -10.63
CA LEU A 201 7.68 -1.95 -9.26
C LEU A 201 9.12 -1.94 -8.76
N VAL A 202 9.90 -2.98 -9.11
CA VAL A 202 11.34 -3.01 -8.84
C VAL A 202 12.04 -1.83 -9.50
N LEU A 203 11.77 -1.59 -10.80
CA LEU A 203 12.38 -0.49 -11.56
C LEU A 203 12.00 0.88 -10.99
N ILE A 204 10.72 1.12 -10.71
CA ILE A 204 10.24 2.37 -10.12
C ILE A 204 11.00 2.67 -8.84
N ASN A 205 11.04 1.69 -7.92
CA ASN A 205 11.69 1.90 -6.64
C ASN A 205 13.21 2.04 -6.77
N TRP A 206 13.84 1.26 -7.64
CA TRP A 206 15.27 1.37 -7.93
C TRP A 206 15.65 2.74 -8.48
N ILE A 207 14.96 3.22 -9.52
CA ILE A 207 15.19 4.54 -10.14
C ILE A 207 14.97 5.65 -9.12
N SER A 208 13.86 5.60 -8.37
CA SER A 208 13.55 6.63 -7.38
C SER A 208 14.56 6.66 -6.24
N SER A 209 14.97 5.51 -5.71
CA SER A 209 16.00 5.43 -4.65
C SER A 209 17.38 5.88 -5.13
N THR A 210 17.73 5.63 -6.40
CA THR A 210 18.95 6.18 -7.01
C THR A 210 18.87 7.69 -7.17
N GLY A 211 17.70 8.21 -7.54
CA GLY A 211 17.45 9.64 -7.58
C GLY A 211 17.60 10.31 -6.22
N ASP A 212 17.15 9.66 -5.14
CA ASP A 212 17.41 10.14 -3.77
C ASP A 212 18.89 10.16 -3.42
N PHE A 213 19.66 9.17 -3.88
CA PHE A 213 21.11 9.17 -3.71
C PHE A 213 21.78 10.34 -4.45
N ILE A 214 21.45 10.55 -5.73
CA ILE A 214 21.95 11.67 -6.54
C ILE A 214 21.60 13.00 -5.85
N HIS A 215 20.34 13.19 -5.46
CA HIS A 215 19.89 14.42 -4.81
C HIS A 215 20.66 14.69 -3.52
N ARG A 216 20.84 13.68 -2.65
CA ARG A 216 21.65 13.81 -1.43
C ARG A 216 23.09 14.18 -1.69
N ALA A 217 23.72 13.63 -2.72
CA ALA A 217 25.10 13.93 -3.07
C ALA A 217 25.29 15.43 -3.39
N TYR A 218 24.43 15.98 -4.26
CA TYR A 218 24.52 17.39 -4.63
C TYR A 218 24.06 18.35 -3.53
N VAL A 219 23.07 17.97 -2.73
CA VAL A 219 22.66 18.76 -1.55
C VAL A 219 23.80 18.87 -0.56
N LYS A 220 24.46 17.74 -0.26
CA LYS A 220 25.59 17.72 0.66
C LYS A 220 26.73 18.62 0.17
N GLU A 221 27.19 18.40 -1.06
CA GLU A 221 28.28 19.18 -1.67
C GLU A 221 27.97 20.67 -1.64
N HIS A 222 26.77 21.08 -2.05
CA HIS A 222 26.36 22.47 -2.08
C HIS A 222 26.37 23.14 -0.70
N PHE A 223 25.74 22.49 0.31
CA PHE A 223 25.60 23.11 1.63
C PHE A 223 26.87 23.00 2.49
N GLU A 224 27.75 22.04 2.26
CA GLU A 224 29.08 22.02 2.85
C GLU A 224 29.92 23.22 2.30
N ALA A 225 29.83 23.49 1.00
CA ALA A 225 30.51 24.65 0.41
C ALA A 225 29.95 25.98 0.94
N VAL A 226 28.61 26.10 1.09
CA VAL A 226 27.98 27.29 1.67
C VAL A 226 28.37 27.47 3.13
N ALA A 227 28.37 26.41 3.95
CA ALA A 227 28.75 26.48 5.35
C ALA A 227 30.22 26.88 5.53
N ALA A 228 31.10 26.35 4.68
CA ALA A 228 32.55 26.69 4.70
C ALA A 228 32.83 28.14 4.27
N GLY A 229 31.99 28.74 3.41
CA GLY A 229 32.12 30.13 2.95
C GLY A 229 31.38 31.16 3.81
N SER A 230 30.66 30.76 4.83
CA SER A 230 29.86 31.66 5.68
C SER A 230 30.74 32.37 6.71
N ALA A 231 30.54 33.68 6.87
CA ALA A 231 31.24 34.48 7.89
C ALA A 231 30.80 34.13 9.32
N GLU A 232 29.58 33.64 9.50
CA GLU A 232 29.07 33.13 10.77
C GLU A 232 29.06 31.59 10.75
N PRO A 233 29.29 30.90 11.88
CA PRO A 233 29.27 29.45 11.95
C PRO A 233 27.82 28.92 11.83
N VAL A 234 27.43 28.55 10.59
CA VAL A 234 26.13 27.90 10.33
C VAL A 234 26.37 26.40 10.16
N GLU A 235 25.67 25.61 10.97
CA GLU A 235 25.75 24.14 10.85
C GLU A 235 25.12 23.68 9.52
N SER A 236 25.87 22.94 8.72
CA SER A 236 25.37 22.41 7.43
C SER A 236 24.11 21.58 7.58
N LYS A 237 23.95 20.84 8.71
CA LYS A 237 22.73 20.07 8.99
C LYS A 237 21.47 20.92 9.07
N THR A 238 21.59 22.14 9.62
CA THR A 238 20.46 23.09 9.72
C THR A 238 20.03 23.56 8.34
N LEU A 239 21.00 23.92 7.48
CA LEU A 239 20.74 24.30 6.11
C LEU A 239 20.10 23.15 5.30
N ILE A 240 20.65 21.95 5.41
CA ILE A 240 20.13 20.75 4.74
C ILE A 240 18.70 20.43 5.22
N THR A 241 18.43 20.49 6.53
CA THR A 241 17.10 20.23 7.09
C THR A 241 16.07 21.22 6.55
N SER A 242 16.41 22.53 6.54
CA SER A 242 15.54 23.59 6.00
C SER A 242 15.32 23.42 4.48
N TYR A 243 16.36 23.10 3.72
CA TYR A 243 16.26 22.80 2.29
C TYR A 243 15.28 21.64 2.00
N TYR A 244 15.40 20.51 2.72
CA TYR A 244 14.51 19.38 2.53
C TYR A 244 13.08 19.70 2.99
N ALA A 245 12.90 20.51 4.02
CA ALA A 245 11.57 20.97 4.44
C ALA A 245 10.89 21.78 3.32
N ASN A 246 11.59 22.75 2.73
CA ASN A 246 11.11 23.51 1.58
C ASN A 246 10.85 22.62 0.35
N PHE A 247 11.76 21.69 0.07
CA PHE A 247 11.58 20.72 -1.02
C PHE A 247 10.29 19.90 -0.84
N PHE A 248 10.04 19.36 0.34
CA PHE A 248 8.83 18.57 0.63
C PHE A 248 7.57 19.41 0.61
N PHE A 249 7.62 20.66 1.07
CA PHE A 249 6.48 21.58 0.98
C PHE A 249 6.01 21.75 -0.46
N TRP A 250 6.91 22.12 -1.37
CA TRP A 250 6.56 22.31 -2.78
C TRP A 250 6.20 20.99 -3.47
N MET A 251 6.88 19.90 -3.13
CA MET A 251 6.55 18.56 -3.65
C MET A 251 5.10 18.17 -3.32
N ILE A 252 4.63 18.42 -2.09
CA ILE A 252 3.26 18.10 -1.66
C ILE A 252 2.25 18.97 -2.43
N ILE A 253 2.53 20.25 -2.65
CA ILE A 253 1.66 21.14 -3.44
C ILE A 253 1.54 20.62 -4.87
N VAL A 254 2.64 20.28 -5.53
CA VAL A 254 2.64 19.74 -6.89
C VAL A 254 1.91 18.39 -6.93
N GLN A 255 2.17 17.49 -5.97
CA GLN A 255 1.49 16.20 -5.83
C GLN A 255 -0.03 16.37 -5.73
N LEU A 256 -0.52 17.26 -4.86
CA LEU A 256 -1.95 17.54 -4.69
C LEU A 256 -2.56 18.10 -5.98
N SER A 257 -1.85 19.00 -6.64
CA SER A 257 -2.30 19.58 -7.91
C SER A 257 -2.45 18.51 -9.00
N ILE A 258 -1.47 17.61 -9.13
CA ILE A 258 -1.55 16.49 -10.08
C ILE A 258 -2.71 15.57 -9.71
N GLN A 259 -2.86 15.22 -8.43
CA GLN A 259 -3.92 14.32 -7.95
C GLN A 259 -5.32 14.88 -8.25
N LEU A 260 -5.53 16.17 -7.99
CA LEU A 260 -6.85 16.80 -8.14
C LEU A 260 -7.20 17.09 -9.61
N PHE A 261 -6.24 17.56 -10.40
CA PHE A 261 -6.52 18.12 -11.72
C PHE A 261 -6.07 17.23 -12.87
N ALA A 262 -5.03 16.43 -12.72
CA ALA A 262 -4.44 15.69 -13.83
C ALA A 262 -4.87 14.20 -13.85
N VAL A 263 -4.82 13.48 -12.74
CA VAL A 263 -5.01 12.02 -12.70
C VAL A 263 -6.32 11.59 -13.35
N GLY A 264 -7.45 12.17 -12.93
CA GLY A 264 -8.76 11.81 -13.48
C GLY A 264 -8.93 12.18 -14.96
N ARG A 265 -8.28 13.26 -15.42
CA ARG A 265 -8.30 13.65 -16.84
C ARG A 265 -7.47 12.69 -17.68
N LEU A 266 -6.26 12.36 -17.23
CA LEU A 266 -5.37 11.44 -17.94
C LEU A 266 -6.01 10.05 -18.10
N PHE A 267 -6.65 9.53 -17.07
CA PHE A 267 -7.33 8.24 -17.16
C PHE A 267 -8.51 8.26 -18.14
N ARG A 268 -9.26 9.36 -18.21
CA ARG A 268 -10.38 9.49 -19.15
C ARG A 268 -9.93 9.69 -20.60
N THR A 269 -8.84 10.42 -20.83
CA THR A 269 -8.39 10.77 -22.19
C THR A 269 -7.44 9.75 -22.79
N LEU A 270 -6.50 9.23 -22.00
CA LEU A 270 -5.46 8.29 -22.46
C LEU A 270 -5.74 6.84 -22.09
N GLY A 271 -6.60 6.62 -21.09
CA GLY A 271 -6.80 5.30 -20.48
C GLY A 271 -5.61 4.88 -19.63
N VAL A 272 -5.78 3.80 -18.84
CA VAL A 272 -4.77 3.29 -17.91
C VAL A 272 -3.47 2.89 -18.62
N ALA A 273 -3.59 2.15 -19.74
CA ALA A 273 -2.46 1.60 -20.46
C ALA A 273 -1.49 2.65 -21.03
N ASN A 274 -2.01 3.75 -21.59
CA ASN A 274 -1.17 4.81 -22.14
C ASN A 274 -0.68 5.77 -21.06
N THR A 275 -1.47 6.01 -20.02
CA THR A 275 -1.07 6.84 -18.88
C THR A 275 0.14 6.25 -18.15
N LEU A 276 0.34 4.93 -18.22
CA LEU A 276 1.49 4.24 -17.64
C LEU A 276 2.85 4.70 -18.20
N LEU A 277 2.87 5.25 -19.41
CA LEU A 277 4.09 5.75 -20.05
C LEU A 277 4.56 7.10 -19.47
N ILE A 278 3.66 7.87 -18.86
CA ILE A 278 3.99 9.24 -18.38
C ILE A 278 5.07 9.22 -17.29
N PRO A 279 4.96 8.44 -16.20
CA PRO A 279 6.00 8.39 -15.18
C PRO A 279 7.35 7.89 -15.73
N ALA A 280 7.32 6.86 -16.58
CA ALA A 280 8.53 6.32 -17.20
C ALA A 280 9.24 7.33 -18.12
N ALA A 281 8.47 8.05 -18.95
CA ALA A 281 8.99 9.10 -19.82
C ALA A 281 9.53 10.30 -19.02
N LEU A 282 8.84 10.68 -17.94
CA LEU A 282 9.31 11.75 -17.05
C LEU A 282 10.65 11.39 -16.41
N SER A 283 10.81 10.15 -15.92
CA SER A 283 12.07 9.68 -15.37
C SER A 283 13.18 9.63 -16.44
N LEU A 284 12.87 9.13 -17.64
CA LEU A 284 13.83 9.07 -18.75
C LEU A 284 14.36 10.45 -19.13
N VAL A 285 13.46 11.40 -19.37
CA VAL A 285 13.81 12.78 -19.74
C VAL A 285 14.49 13.50 -18.57
N GLY A 286 13.95 13.33 -17.36
CA GLY A 286 14.45 13.99 -16.15
C GLY A 286 15.89 13.57 -15.84
N TYR A 287 16.20 12.28 -15.80
CA TYR A 287 17.56 11.82 -15.54
C TYR A 287 18.51 12.08 -16.73
N GLY A 288 17.99 12.10 -17.95
CA GLY A 288 18.75 12.60 -19.10
C GLY A 288 19.18 14.06 -18.87
N LEU A 289 18.25 14.92 -18.45
CA LEU A 289 18.56 16.33 -18.14
C LEU A 289 19.56 16.45 -16.98
N VAL A 290 19.41 15.66 -15.92
CA VAL A 290 20.38 15.64 -14.81
C VAL A 290 21.78 15.19 -15.26
N GLY A 291 21.89 14.22 -16.15
CA GLY A 291 23.15 13.73 -16.68
C GLY A 291 23.90 14.81 -17.51
N PHE A 292 23.17 15.62 -18.27
CA PHE A 292 23.77 16.69 -19.08
C PHE A 292 23.93 18.04 -18.35
N VAL A 293 23.05 18.33 -17.38
CA VAL A 293 23.05 19.60 -16.62
C VAL A 293 23.01 19.26 -15.12
N PRO A 294 24.15 18.79 -14.56
CA PRO A 294 24.22 18.26 -13.21
C PRO A 294 24.36 19.39 -12.16
N ILE A 295 23.34 20.24 -12.03
CA ILE A 295 23.28 21.30 -11.02
C ILE A 295 22.13 21.05 -10.03
N LEU A 296 22.28 21.52 -8.79
CA LEU A 296 21.30 21.28 -7.72
C LEU A 296 19.87 21.68 -8.10
N THR A 297 19.70 22.80 -8.83
CA THR A 297 18.37 23.26 -9.28
C THR A 297 17.71 22.26 -10.23
N THR A 298 18.46 21.74 -11.21
CA THR A 298 17.95 20.73 -12.16
C THR A 298 17.52 19.47 -11.42
N ILE A 299 18.39 18.97 -10.51
CA ILE A 299 18.13 17.77 -9.72
C ILE A 299 16.91 17.97 -8.83
N ARG A 300 16.81 19.13 -8.17
CA ARG A 300 15.65 19.48 -7.34
C ARG A 300 14.35 19.44 -8.14
N LEU A 301 14.30 20.06 -9.31
CA LEU A 301 13.10 20.09 -10.16
C LEU A 301 12.71 18.70 -10.67
N VAL A 302 13.67 17.93 -11.15
CA VAL A 302 13.44 16.56 -11.63
C VAL A 302 12.93 15.67 -10.48
N ARG A 303 13.57 15.73 -9.32
CA ARG A 303 13.16 14.96 -8.15
C ARG A 303 11.79 15.38 -7.61
N MET A 304 11.50 16.68 -7.61
CA MET A 304 10.19 17.19 -7.22
C MET A 304 9.10 16.66 -8.16
N GLY A 305 9.33 16.73 -9.47
CA GLY A 305 8.39 16.23 -10.48
C GLY A 305 8.20 14.72 -10.38
N GLU A 306 9.29 13.96 -10.30
CA GLU A 306 9.26 12.50 -10.19
C GLU A 306 8.50 12.04 -8.93
N GLN A 307 8.87 12.54 -7.74
CA GLN A 307 8.20 12.17 -6.50
C GLN A 307 6.73 12.60 -6.47
N SER A 308 6.41 13.78 -7.00
CA SER A 308 5.02 14.25 -7.06
C SER A 308 4.16 13.36 -7.96
N VAL A 309 4.69 12.92 -9.11
CA VAL A 309 4.03 11.99 -10.01
C VAL A 309 3.92 10.60 -9.38
N ASP A 310 4.97 10.13 -8.67
CA ASP A 310 4.95 8.83 -8.02
C ASP A 310 3.87 8.74 -6.94
N TYR A 311 3.81 9.72 -6.03
CA TYR A 311 2.81 9.74 -4.96
C TYR A 311 1.37 10.04 -5.43
N SER A 312 1.17 10.57 -6.64
CA SER A 312 -0.15 10.84 -7.21
C SER A 312 -0.53 9.85 -8.31
N LEU A 313 0.00 10.05 -9.51
CA LEU A 313 -0.38 9.31 -10.72
C LEU A 313 0.04 7.84 -10.65
N THR A 314 1.32 7.56 -10.31
CA THR A 314 1.85 6.19 -10.27
C THR A 314 1.15 5.37 -9.20
N ASN A 315 0.88 5.96 -8.03
CA ASN A 315 0.14 5.27 -6.97
C ASN A 315 -1.27 4.87 -7.42
N THR A 316 -1.98 5.74 -8.14
CA THR A 316 -3.30 5.43 -8.69
C THR A 316 -3.23 4.41 -9.82
N LEU A 317 -2.22 4.50 -10.70
CA LEU A 317 -1.97 3.53 -11.76
C LEU A 317 -1.74 2.13 -11.20
N ARG A 318 -0.90 2.00 -10.15
CA ARG A 318 -0.65 0.70 -9.49
C ARG A 318 -1.94 0.01 -9.05
N GLN A 319 -2.89 0.77 -8.50
CA GLN A 319 -4.19 0.21 -8.12
C GLN A 319 -5.02 -0.19 -9.36
N ALA A 320 -5.02 0.64 -10.39
CA ALA A 320 -5.78 0.40 -11.61
C ALA A 320 -5.28 -0.80 -12.43
N LEU A 321 -4.00 -1.12 -12.35
CA LEU A 321 -3.42 -2.28 -13.04
C LEU A 321 -3.99 -3.62 -12.56
N PHE A 322 -4.51 -3.71 -11.35
CA PHE A 322 -5.12 -4.94 -10.84
C PHE A 322 -6.63 -5.07 -11.14
N LEU A 323 -7.25 -4.10 -11.83
CA LEU A 323 -8.68 -4.19 -12.21
C LEU A 323 -9.02 -5.35 -13.14
N PRO A 324 -8.18 -5.73 -14.13
CA PRO A 324 -8.49 -6.86 -15.02
C PRO A 324 -8.03 -8.21 -14.45
N THR A 325 -7.41 -8.27 -13.26
CA THR A 325 -6.89 -9.51 -12.68
C THR A 325 -7.97 -10.30 -11.94
N THR A 326 -7.71 -11.60 -11.74
CA THR A 326 -8.60 -12.48 -10.95
C THR A 326 -8.51 -12.18 -9.45
N PRO A 327 -9.50 -12.58 -8.61
CA PRO A 327 -9.46 -12.38 -7.17
C PRO A 327 -8.19 -12.91 -6.50
N ILE A 328 -7.73 -14.12 -6.86
CA ILE A 328 -6.50 -14.72 -6.31
C ILE A 328 -5.27 -13.86 -6.68
N GLN A 329 -5.17 -13.41 -7.92
CA GLN A 329 -4.10 -12.53 -8.38
C GLN A 329 -4.11 -11.19 -7.64
N THR A 330 -5.31 -10.65 -7.36
CA THR A 330 -5.47 -9.39 -6.61
C THR A 330 -5.08 -9.57 -5.14
N TYR A 331 -5.49 -10.65 -4.47
CA TYR A 331 -5.21 -10.83 -3.03
C TYR A 331 -3.78 -11.28 -2.77
N GLU A 332 -3.32 -12.35 -3.42
CA GLU A 332 -2.01 -12.95 -3.14
C GLU A 332 -0.91 -12.33 -4.01
N GLY A 333 -1.15 -12.20 -5.31
CA GLY A 333 -0.18 -11.65 -6.25
C GLY A 333 0.17 -10.20 -5.96
N LYS A 334 -0.84 -9.33 -5.80
CA LYS A 334 -0.64 -7.91 -5.49
C LYS A 334 0.08 -7.72 -4.15
N THR A 335 -0.34 -8.43 -3.10
CA THR A 335 0.30 -8.33 -1.78
C THR A 335 1.79 -8.69 -1.86
N THR A 336 2.12 -9.79 -2.56
CA THR A 336 3.51 -10.20 -2.76
C THR A 336 4.31 -9.17 -3.55
N ILE A 337 3.73 -8.63 -4.62
CA ILE A 337 4.37 -7.61 -5.47
C ILE A 337 4.62 -6.33 -4.68
N GLU A 338 3.63 -5.80 -3.98
CA GLU A 338 3.76 -4.53 -3.24
C GLU A 338 4.62 -4.64 -1.98
N THR A 339 4.73 -5.84 -1.38
CA THR A 339 5.51 -6.04 -0.16
C THR A 339 6.95 -6.44 -0.47
N PHE A 340 7.15 -7.45 -1.31
CA PHE A 340 8.47 -8.03 -1.55
C PHE A 340 9.21 -7.34 -2.71
N PHE A 341 8.59 -7.26 -3.89
CA PHE A 341 9.27 -6.72 -5.08
C PHE A 341 9.57 -5.23 -4.94
N TRP A 342 8.72 -4.47 -4.26
CA TRP A 342 9.04 -3.08 -3.93
C TRP A 342 10.32 -2.98 -3.10
N ARG A 343 10.46 -3.77 -2.03
CA ARG A 343 11.65 -3.77 -1.17
C ARG A 343 12.89 -4.32 -1.85
N PHE A 344 12.71 -5.24 -2.78
CA PHE A 344 13.81 -5.76 -3.58
C PHE A 344 14.45 -4.67 -4.44
N GLY A 345 13.69 -3.69 -4.94
CA GLY A 345 14.22 -2.51 -5.62
C GLY A 345 15.18 -1.68 -4.73
N ASP A 346 14.86 -1.52 -3.44
CA ASP A 346 15.74 -0.84 -2.47
C ASP A 346 17.09 -1.57 -2.32
N LEU A 347 17.06 -2.91 -2.25
CA LEU A 347 18.27 -3.73 -2.13
C LEU A 347 19.13 -3.66 -3.40
N MET A 348 18.50 -3.73 -4.58
CA MET A 348 19.19 -3.59 -5.87
C MET A 348 19.88 -2.24 -5.98
N GLN A 349 19.19 -1.17 -5.60
CA GLN A 349 19.74 0.18 -5.60
C GLN A 349 20.94 0.30 -4.65
N ALA A 350 20.84 -0.20 -3.42
CA ALA A 350 21.93 -0.13 -2.46
C ALA A 350 23.17 -0.92 -2.94
N GLY A 351 22.95 -2.12 -3.51
CA GLY A 351 24.02 -2.90 -4.12
C GLY A 351 24.69 -2.17 -5.30
N MET A 352 23.89 -1.53 -6.14
CA MET A 352 24.37 -0.74 -7.26
C MET A 352 25.18 0.48 -6.80
N VAL A 353 24.71 1.21 -5.78
CA VAL A 353 25.46 2.35 -5.22
C VAL A 353 26.75 1.86 -4.60
N PHE A 354 26.74 0.74 -3.86
CA PHE A 354 27.96 0.18 -3.31
C PHE A 354 28.98 -0.19 -4.41
N ALA A 355 28.55 -0.92 -5.43
CA ALA A 355 29.42 -1.33 -6.53
C ALA A 355 29.94 -0.10 -7.31
N GLY A 356 29.06 0.84 -7.62
CA GLY A 356 29.39 2.06 -8.37
C GLY A 356 30.37 2.95 -7.62
N THR A 357 30.14 3.21 -6.33
CA THR A 357 30.99 4.10 -5.54
C THR A 357 32.32 3.44 -5.11
N THR A 358 32.32 2.12 -4.82
CA THR A 358 33.48 1.43 -4.25
C THR A 358 34.40 0.83 -5.33
N TRP A 359 33.80 0.25 -6.38
CA TRP A 359 34.59 -0.49 -7.40
C TRP A 359 34.79 0.32 -8.69
N LEU A 360 33.80 1.13 -9.07
CA LEU A 360 33.78 1.81 -10.36
C LEU A 360 34.09 3.32 -10.24
N ALA A 361 34.24 3.85 -9.02
CA ALA A 361 34.44 5.27 -8.73
C ALA A 361 33.45 6.19 -9.49
N MET A 362 32.19 5.74 -9.62
CA MET A 362 31.15 6.49 -10.31
C MET A 362 30.77 7.74 -9.53
N ASP A 363 30.67 8.85 -10.21
CA ASP A 363 30.09 10.08 -9.70
C ASP A 363 28.56 10.11 -9.81
N ALA A 364 27.95 11.15 -9.31
CA ALA A 364 26.49 11.28 -9.33
C ALA A 364 25.93 11.43 -10.77
N ALA A 365 26.69 11.99 -11.70
CA ALA A 365 26.30 12.10 -13.10
C ALA A 365 26.25 10.72 -13.79
N ALA A 366 27.23 9.86 -13.52
CA ALA A 366 27.25 8.48 -14.02
C ALA A 366 26.03 7.67 -13.51
N PHE A 367 25.61 7.88 -12.25
CA PHE A 367 24.36 7.28 -11.74
C PHE A 367 23.12 7.84 -12.42
N ALA A 368 23.12 9.11 -12.85
CA ALA A 368 22.00 9.67 -13.63
C ALA A 368 21.88 8.98 -15.00
N PHE A 369 22.99 8.74 -15.72
CA PHE A 369 22.96 7.99 -16.99
C PHE A 369 22.55 6.53 -16.79
N LEU A 370 22.93 5.91 -15.68
CA LEU A 370 22.43 4.57 -15.35
C LEU A 370 20.91 4.57 -15.12
N ASN A 371 20.37 5.60 -14.45
CA ASN A 371 18.92 5.78 -14.34
C ASN A 371 18.25 6.01 -15.69
N VAL A 372 18.89 6.66 -16.66
CA VAL A 372 18.39 6.77 -18.05
C VAL A 372 18.23 5.38 -18.67
N ALA A 373 19.22 4.50 -18.52
CA ALA A 373 19.12 3.14 -19.03
C ALA A 373 17.98 2.32 -18.36
N LEU A 374 17.86 2.43 -17.03
CA LEU A 374 16.78 1.79 -16.28
C LEU A 374 15.40 2.37 -16.66
N ALA A 375 15.28 3.67 -16.86
CA ALA A 375 14.04 4.33 -17.28
C ALA A 375 13.65 3.95 -18.72
N ALA A 376 14.62 3.81 -19.64
CA ALA A 376 14.36 3.28 -20.98
C ALA A 376 13.84 1.83 -20.93
N PHE A 377 14.40 1.00 -20.06
CA PHE A 377 13.88 -0.35 -19.83
C PHE A 377 12.48 -0.30 -19.20
N TRP A 378 12.23 0.60 -18.27
CA TRP A 378 10.87 0.81 -17.71
C TRP A 378 9.86 1.20 -18.78
N VAL A 379 10.20 2.08 -19.75
CA VAL A 379 9.33 2.41 -20.88
C VAL A 379 8.96 1.14 -21.66
N ALA A 380 9.94 0.25 -21.96
CA ALA A 380 9.66 -1.00 -22.65
C ALA A 380 8.72 -1.93 -21.85
N VAL A 381 8.94 -2.04 -20.55
CA VAL A 381 8.06 -2.80 -19.63
C VAL A 381 6.65 -2.19 -19.59
N ALA A 382 6.53 -0.86 -19.51
CA ALA A 382 5.26 -0.16 -19.50
C ALA A 382 4.45 -0.39 -20.80
N LEU A 383 5.12 -0.41 -21.96
CA LEU A 383 4.50 -0.77 -23.24
C LEU A 383 4.00 -2.22 -23.25
N ALA A 384 4.79 -3.14 -22.70
CA ALA A 384 4.40 -4.55 -22.59
C ALA A 384 3.20 -4.73 -21.65
N ILE A 385 3.21 -4.08 -20.47
CA ILE A 385 2.06 -4.05 -19.54
C ILE A 385 0.83 -3.47 -20.22
N GLY A 386 0.97 -2.34 -20.91
CA GLY A 386 -0.16 -1.70 -21.59
C GLY A 386 -0.80 -2.60 -22.65
N LYS A 387 -0.02 -3.41 -23.37
CA LYS A 387 -0.53 -4.40 -24.32
C LYS A 387 -1.32 -5.51 -23.61
N GLU A 388 -0.75 -6.10 -22.57
CA GLU A 388 -1.41 -7.17 -21.79
C GLU A 388 -2.64 -6.66 -21.03
N TYR A 389 -2.56 -5.46 -20.46
CA TYR A 389 -3.72 -4.81 -19.81
C TYR A 389 -4.91 -4.69 -20.75
N ARG A 390 -4.67 -4.18 -21.99
CA ARG A 390 -5.75 -4.04 -22.99
C ARG A 390 -6.34 -5.39 -23.37
N ARG A 391 -5.51 -6.44 -23.50
CA ARG A 391 -5.96 -7.79 -23.79
C ARG A 391 -6.86 -8.31 -22.66
N LEU A 392 -6.39 -8.31 -21.43
CA LEU A 392 -7.14 -8.79 -20.26
C LEU A 392 -8.40 -7.96 -19.99
N ALA A 393 -8.34 -6.64 -20.19
CA ALA A 393 -9.51 -5.78 -20.04
C ALA A 393 -10.57 -6.05 -21.10
N ALA A 394 -10.17 -6.36 -22.34
CA ALA A 394 -11.09 -6.74 -23.40
C ALA A 394 -11.73 -8.11 -23.13
N GLU A 395 -10.94 -9.10 -22.72
CA GLU A 395 -11.42 -10.42 -22.28
C GLU A 395 -12.46 -10.29 -21.17
N LYS A 396 -12.15 -9.51 -20.12
CA LYS A 396 -13.09 -9.26 -19.00
C LYS A 396 -14.36 -8.48 -19.41
N MET A 397 -14.28 -7.61 -20.41
CA MET A 397 -15.46 -6.88 -20.94
C MET A 397 -16.36 -7.78 -21.79
N THR A 398 -15.82 -8.84 -22.35
CA THR A 398 -16.58 -9.85 -23.12
C THR A 398 -17.07 -10.99 -22.25
N ASN A 399 -16.62 -11.09 -20.98
CA ASN A 399 -17.06 -12.10 -20.04
C ASN A 399 -18.57 -12.00 -19.80
N VAL A 400 -19.26 -13.10 -19.99
CA VAL A 400 -20.70 -13.22 -19.78
C VAL A 400 -20.94 -13.89 -18.44
N ALA A 401 -21.84 -13.32 -17.63
CA ALA A 401 -22.17 -13.93 -16.35
C ALA A 401 -22.73 -15.36 -16.51
N PRO A 402 -22.46 -16.28 -15.60
CA PRO A 402 -23.13 -17.58 -15.56
C PRO A 402 -24.65 -17.39 -15.67
N GLN A 403 -25.35 -18.30 -16.32
CA GLN A 403 -26.81 -18.23 -16.48
C GLN A 403 -27.47 -19.37 -15.73
N LEU A 404 -28.54 -19.03 -15.00
CA LEU A 404 -29.42 -20.01 -14.40
C LEU A 404 -30.31 -20.59 -15.52
N THR A 405 -30.16 -21.87 -15.84
CA THR A 405 -30.84 -22.53 -16.94
C THR A 405 -32.30 -22.84 -16.66
N ARG A 406 -32.62 -23.08 -15.40
CA ARG A 406 -33.98 -23.41 -14.93
C ARG A 406 -34.14 -23.03 -13.46
N PRO A 407 -35.40 -22.87 -12.96
CA PRO A 407 -35.66 -22.65 -11.55
C PRO A 407 -35.07 -23.78 -10.70
N ILE A 408 -34.51 -23.43 -9.54
CA ILE A 408 -34.01 -24.44 -8.60
C ILE A 408 -35.21 -25.19 -7.99
N PRO A 409 -35.23 -26.53 -8.02
CA PRO A 409 -36.33 -27.31 -7.45
C PRO A 409 -36.47 -27.02 -5.94
N HIS A 410 -37.70 -26.84 -5.48
CA HIS A 410 -37.97 -26.70 -4.06
C HIS A 410 -37.81 -28.05 -3.36
N ALA A 411 -37.45 -28.01 -2.08
CA ALA A 411 -37.27 -29.21 -1.27
C ALA A 411 -38.30 -29.25 -0.15
N GLU A 412 -38.76 -30.46 0.19
CA GLU A 412 -39.60 -30.72 1.35
C GLU A 412 -38.82 -31.49 2.40
N VAL A 413 -38.97 -31.12 3.66
CA VAL A 413 -38.23 -31.73 4.77
C VAL A 413 -39.14 -32.08 5.92
N ARG A 414 -38.82 -33.18 6.66
CA ARG A 414 -39.43 -33.54 7.92
C ARG A 414 -38.52 -33.23 9.09
N PRO A 415 -39.02 -32.55 10.13
CA PRO A 415 -38.22 -32.29 11.31
C PRO A 415 -37.67 -33.58 11.93
N GLY A 416 -36.41 -33.58 12.34
CA GLY A 416 -35.75 -34.73 12.96
C GLY A 416 -35.24 -35.81 11.99
N GLU A 417 -35.63 -35.78 10.71
CA GLU A 417 -35.16 -36.74 9.71
C GLU A 417 -33.95 -36.17 8.91
N PRO A 418 -32.94 -36.99 8.55
CA PRO A 418 -31.85 -36.57 7.68
C PRO A 418 -32.39 -36.14 6.30
N PHE A 419 -31.90 -34.99 5.83
CA PHE A 419 -32.31 -34.40 4.57
C PHE A 419 -31.09 -34.28 3.62
N GLU A 420 -31.31 -34.59 2.36
CA GLU A 420 -30.35 -34.42 1.27
C GLU A 420 -31.08 -33.93 0.02
N HIS A 421 -30.54 -32.88 -0.59
CA HIS A 421 -31.07 -32.29 -1.82
C HIS A 421 -29.95 -31.94 -2.79
N HIS A 422 -29.93 -32.65 -3.93
CA HIS A 422 -28.97 -32.46 -4.97
C HIS A 422 -29.39 -31.36 -5.94
N LEU A 423 -28.48 -30.45 -6.23
CA LEU A 423 -28.64 -29.49 -7.33
C LEU A 423 -28.29 -30.18 -8.65
N PRO A 424 -29.11 -29.99 -9.71
CA PRO A 424 -28.75 -30.51 -11.01
C PRO A 424 -27.39 -29.92 -11.52
N ALA A 425 -26.56 -30.78 -12.09
CA ALA A 425 -25.23 -30.39 -12.56
C ALA A 425 -25.24 -29.32 -13.68
N ASP A 426 -26.35 -29.24 -14.41
CA ASP A 426 -26.59 -28.29 -15.49
C ASP A 426 -27.42 -27.06 -15.07
N LEU A 427 -27.55 -26.83 -13.77
CA LEU A 427 -28.36 -25.76 -13.20
C LEU A 427 -27.82 -24.37 -13.56
N PHE A 428 -26.52 -24.21 -13.52
CA PHE A 428 -25.83 -23.01 -13.96
C PHE A 428 -24.89 -23.36 -15.11
N VAL A 429 -24.93 -22.56 -16.15
CA VAL A 429 -24.06 -22.72 -17.35
C VAL A 429 -23.38 -21.41 -17.64
N ASP A 430 -22.08 -21.47 -17.89
CA ASP A 430 -21.31 -20.36 -18.42
C ASP A 430 -21.11 -20.54 -19.93
N GLN A 431 -21.21 -19.43 -20.69
CA GLN A 431 -20.99 -19.45 -22.13
C GLN A 431 -19.53 -19.24 -22.49
N ASP A 432 -18.70 -18.81 -21.53
CA ASP A 432 -17.29 -18.52 -21.78
C ASP A 432 -16.43 -19.81 -21.76
N PRO A 433 -15.69 -20.10 -22.81
CA PRO A 433 -14.92 -21.32 -22.90
C PRO A 433 -13.80 -21.39 -21.84
N GLY A 434 -13.85 -22.38 -20.98
CA GLY A 434 -12.84 -22.61 -19.95
C GLY A 434 -13.18 -22.09 -18.58
N ASP A 435 -14.33 -21.44 -18.40
CA ASP A 435 -14.75 -20.99 -17.08
C ASP A 435 -15.25 -22.14 -16.21
N VAL A 436 -14.85 -22.12 -14.95
CA VAL A 436 -15.27 -23.04 -13.92
C VAL A 436 -16.20 -22.34 -12.96
N ILE A 437 -17.46 -22.77 -12.93
CA ILE A 437 -18.45 -22.20 -12.03
C ILE A 437 -18.20 -22.74 -10.61
N THR A 438 -18.04 -21.81 -9.66
CA THR A 438 -17.96 -22.11 -8.23
C THR A 438 -19.32 -21.80 -7.59
N LEU A 439 -19.93 -22.81 -6.93
CA LEU A 439 -21.19 -22.64 -6.23
C LEU A 439 -20.98 -22.32 -4.75
N SER A 440 -21.77 -21.38 -4.24
CA SER A 440 -21.88 -21.06 -2.82
C SER A 440 -23.38 -20.90 -2.45
N ALA A 441 -23.70 -21.02 -1.17
CA ALA A 441 -25.08 -20.90 -0.70
C ALA A 441 -25.15 -20.00 0.54
N ARG A 442 -26.21 -19.18 0.60
CA ARG A 442 -26.48 -18.26 1.72
C ARG A 442 -27.99 -18.02 1.86
N ARG A 443 -28.40 -17.38 2.91
CA ARG A 443 -29.76 -16.83 3.01
C ARG A 443 -29.87 -15.50 2.25
N PRO A 444 -31.07 -15.13 1.78
CA PRO A 444 -31.29 -13.77 1.24
C PRO A 444 -30.77 -12.69 2.20
N CYS A 445 -30.27 -11.57 1.66
CA CYS A 445 -29.59 -10.52 2.42
C CYS A 445 -28.22 -10.90 3.01
N GLY A 446 -27.61 -12.01 2.58
CA GLY A 446 -26.25 -12.40 2.97
C GLY A 446 -26.11 -13.02 4.37
N SER A 447 -27.23 -13.33 5.04
CA SER A 447 -27.19 -14.00 6.34
C SER A 447 -26.67 -15.45 6.21
N PRO A 448 -25.95 -15.98 7.21
CA PRO A 448 -25.48 -17.36 7.21
C PRO A 448 -26.64 -18.37 7.20
N MET A 449 -26.37 -19.53 6.66
CA MET A 449 -27.34 -20.66 6.73
C MET A 449 -27.56 -21.11 8.17
N PRO A 450 -28.75 -21.73 8.48
CA PRO A 450 -28.99 -22.33 9.79
C PRO A 450 -27.94 -23.40 10.11
N GLY A 451 -27.61 -23.57 11.38
CA GLY A 451 -26.55 -24.51 11.82
C GLY A 451 -26.78 -25.97 11.45
N TRP A 452 -28.05 -26.35 11.23
CA TRP A 452 -28.45 -27.72 10.83
C TRP A 452 -28.30 -27.99 9.32
N LEU A 453 -28.16 -26.93 8.46
CA LEU A 453 -28.07 -27.03 6.99
C LEU A 453 -26.66 -26.73 6.52
N ARG A 454 -26.08 -27.66 5.75
CA ARG A 454 -24.76 -27.50 5.13
C ARG A 454 -24.86 -27.62 3.62
N PHE A 455 -24.01 -26.88 2.92
CA PHE A 455 -23.85 -26.97 1.48
C PHE A 455 -22.48 -27.55 1.14
N ASP A 456 -22.46 -28.63 0.40
CA ASP A 456 -21.28 -29.25 -0.19
C ASP A 456 -21.14 -28.71 -1.63
N SER A 457 -20.22 -27.78 -1.84
CA SER A 457 -20.04 -27.12 -3.14
C SER A 457 -19.48 -28.07 -4.21
N LEU A 458 -18.67 -29.07 -3.83
CA LEU A 458 -18.14 -30.06 -4.75
C LEU A 458 -19.16 -31.10 -5.15
N GLY A 459 -19.92 -31.57 -4.18
CA GLY A 459 -21.00 -32.52 -4.41
C GLY A 459 -22.31 -31.87 -4.89
N GLN A 460 -22.35 -30.55 -5.00
CA GLN A 460 -23.52 -29.75 -5.39
C GLN A 460 -24.80 -30.17 -4.65
N ARG A 461 -24.68 -30.34 -3.33
CA ARG A 461 -25.79 -30.85 -2.50
C ARG A 461 -25.94 -30.13 -1.18
N PHE A 462 -27.17 -30.00 -0.76
CA PHE A 462 -27.52 -29.57 0.58
C PHE A 462 -27.79 -30.84 1.44
N HIS A 463 -27.32 -30.85 2.68
CA HIS A 463 -27.57 -31.90 3.64
C HIS A 463 -27.64 -31.35 5.06
N GLY A 464 -28.37 -32.06 5.91
CA GLY A 464 -28.54 -31.70 7.31
C GLY A 464 -29.75 -32.38 7.97
N THR A 465 -30.02 -32.04 9.22
CA THR A 465 -31.20 -32.56 9.96
C THR A 465 -31.93 -31.33 10.53
N PRO A 466 -33.16 -31.04 10.00
CA PRO A 466 -33.92 -29.88 10.45
C PRO A 466 -34.35 -30.02 11.92
N GLU A 467 -34.26 -28.91 12.65
CA GLU A 467 -34.71 -28.84 14.05
C GLU A 467 -36.26 -28.93 14.14
N GLU A 468 -36.81 -29.42 15.27
CA GLU A 468 -38.25 -29.55 15.46
C GLU A 468 -39.00 -28.21 15.33
N PHE A 469 -38.36 -27.09 15.68
CA PHE A 469 -38.95 -25.76 15.65
C PHE A 469 -38.49 -24.92 14.43
N PHE A 470 -38.11 -25.58 13.37
CA PHE A 470 -37.79 -24.91 12.11
C PHE A 470 -39.02 -24.18 11.53
N SER A 471 -38.83 -22.97 11.00
CA SER A 471 -39.86 -22.15 10.35
C SER A 471 -40.50 -22.89 9.15
N GLU A 472 -41.77 -22.64 8.86
CA GLU A 472 -42.52 -23.37 7.79
C GLU A 472 -41.82 -23.26 6.42
N GLU A 473 -41.09 -22.17 6.14
CA GLU A 473 -40.35 -21.97 4.90
C GLU A 473 -38.96 -21.36 5.18
N LEU A 474 -37.96 -21.89 4.51
CA LEU A 474 -36.59 -21.37 4.51
C LEU A 474 -36.17 -21.07 3.07
N VAL A 475 -35.95 -19.80 2.76
CA VAL A 475 -35.44 -19.38 1.45
C VAL A 475 -33.93 -19.44 1.45
N ILE A 476 -33.35 -20.14 0.46
CA ILE A 476 -31.89 -20.24 0.22
C ILE A 476 -31.57 -19.61 -1.12
N GLU A 477 -30.53 -18.81 -1.15
CA GLU A 477 -29.91 -18.23 -2.34
C GLU A 477 -28.67 -19.06 -2.69
N VAL A 478 -28.63 -19.66 -3.88
CA VAL A 478 -27.45 -20.32 -4.45
C VAL A 478 -26.80 -19.33 -5.41
N VAL A 479 -25.52 -19.08 -5.23
CA VAL A 479 -24.74 -18.14 -6.03
C VAL A 479 -23.71 -18.92 -6.83
N ALA A 480 -23.76 -18.77 -8.14
CA ALA A 480 -22.79 -19.29 -9.10
C ALA A 480 -21.85 -18.16 -9.51
N THR A 481 -20.56 -18.36 -9.33
CA THR A 481 -19.51 -17.38 -9.63
C THR A 481 -18.53 -17.98 -10.63
N ASP A 482 -18.22 -17.25 -11.71
CA ASP A 482 -17.21 -17.61 -12.69
C ASP A 482 -15.77 -17.34 -12.22
N ASN A 483 -14.80 -17.63 -13.08
CA ASN A 483 -13.37 -17.41 -12.78
C ASN A 483 -13.00 -15.92 -12.64
N ASP A 484 -13.79 -15.01 -13.22
CA ASP A 484 -13.58 -13.57 -13.18
C ASP A 484 -14.30 -12.86 -12.02
N GLY A 485 -15.06 -13.65 -11.24
CA GLY A 485 -15.79 -13.16 -10.07
C GLY A 485 -17.15 -12.55 -10.40
N VAL A 486 -17.65 -12.73 -11.63
CA VAL A 486 -19.01 -12.34 -11.99
C VAL A 486 -19.96 -13.43 -11.50
N ALA A 487 -21.08 -13.05 -10.90
CA ALA A 487 -21.95 -14.00 -10.24
C ALA A 487 -23.42 -13.80 -10.63
N VAL A 488 -24.14 -14.91 -10.70
CA VAL A 488 -25.60 -14.95 -10.79
C VAL A 488 -26.15 -15.76 -9.62
N SER A 489 -27.34 -15.42 -9.13
CA SER A 489 -27.97 -16.19 -8.06
C SER A 489 -29.34 -16.71 -8.47
N GLY A 490 -29.69 -17.85 -7.88
CA GLY A 490 -31.03 -18.41 -7.94
C GLY A 490 -31.53 -18.75 -6.53
N THR A 491 -32.82 -18.68 -6.29
CA THR A 491 -33.40 -18.98 -5.00
C THR A 491 -34.27 -20.21 -5.07
N PHE A 492 -34.29 -21.00 -3.99
CA PHE A 492 -35.25 -22.07 -3.78
C PHE A 492 -35.72 -22.08 -2.34
N VAL A 493 -36.82 -22.77 -2.11
CA VAL A 493 -37.49 -22.83 -0.80
C VAL A 493 -37.43 -24.24 -0.25
N ILE A 494 -37.00 -24.39 1.00
CA ILE A 494 -37.11 -25.60 1.79
C ILE A 494 -38.38 -25.45 2.61
N ARG A 495 -39.37 -26.35 2.39
CA ARG A 495 -40.67 -26.36 3.08
C ARG A 495 -40.77 -27.51 4.07
N ARG A 496 -41.43 -27.25 5.19
CA ARG A 496 -41.78 -28.28 6.16
C ARG A 496 -42.98 -29.11 5.63
N CYS A 497 -42.79 -30.43 5.50
CA CYS A 497 -43.91 -31.31 5.24
C CYS A 497 -44.95 -31.21 6.38
N ARG A 498 -46.20 -30.90 6.07
CA ARG A 498 -47.29 -31.01 7.04
C ARG A 498 -47.49 -32.50 7.30
N SER A 499 -47.40 -32.94 8.57
CA SER A 499 -47.85 -34.27 8.96
C SER A 499 -49.35 -34.35 8.67
N THR A 500 -49.76 -35.09 7.63
CA THR A 500 -51.14 -35.58 7.54
C THR A 500 -51.34 -36.50 8.73
N GLY A 501 -52.00 -35.97 9.78
CA GLY A 501 -52.46 -36.74 10.94
C GLY A 501 -53.51 -37.78 10.56
#